data_a2e5250eb4baac8e899ca9592945dc3a
#
_entry.id   a2e5250eb4baac8e899ca9592945dc3a
#
_cell.length_a   1.000
_cell.length_b   1.000
_cell.length_c   1.000
_cell.angle_alpha   90.00
_cell.angle_beta   90.00
_cell.angle_gamma   90.00
#
_symmetry.space_group_name_H-M   'P 1'
#
loop_
_entity.id
_entity.type
_entity.pdbx_description
1 polymer ?
#
loop_
_entity_poly.entity_id
_entity_poly.type
_entity_poly.pdbx_seq_one_letter_code
_entity_poly.pdbx_strand_id
1 'polypeptide(L)'
;MSSGRVVYMNGTFVPEAEARISIYDSALMFGDMVFEMTRSFNKKQFKLREHLERLYVGIKILRIPLKMSIEEMEKACHETIEKNDTFFDTNDEHRLMINVSRGPLGIYAPIYEVETEPPVSIA
;
A
#
# COMPACT_ATOMS: atom_id res chain seq x y z
N MET A 1 -9.89 10.76 -18.13
CA MET A 1 -10.95 10.97 -17.14
C MET A 1 -10.56 10.32 -15.82
N SER A 2 -10.80 10.98 -14.73
CA SER A 2 -10.60 10.39 -13.41
C SER A 2 -11.67 9.33 -13.17
N SER A 3 -11.27 8.17 -12.65
CA SER A 3 -12.20 7.09 -12.29
C SER A 3 -12.95 7.40 -10.98
N GLY A 4 -12.50 8.39 -10.23
CA GLY A 4 -13.00 8.67 -8.89
C GLY A 4 -12.36 7.80 -7.82
N ARG A 5 -11.68 6.72 -8.21
CA ARG A 5 -11.04 5.81 -7.26
C ARG A 5 -9.83 6.47 -6.60
N VAL A 6 -9.59 6.07 -5.35
CA VAL A 6 -8.48 6.61 -4.57
C VAL A 6 -7.55 5.47 -4.13
N VAL A 7 -6.29 5.85 -3.89
CA VAL A 7 -5.24 4.96 -3.41
C VAL A 7 -4.74 5.51 -2.08
N TYR A 8 -4.56 4.64 -1.10
CA TYR A 8 -3.87 5.00 0.13
C TYR A 8 -2.37 5.12 -0.18
N MET A 9 -1.80 6.29 0.09
CA MET A 9 -0.39 6.58 -0.12
C MET A 9 0.16 7.27 1.12
N ASN A 10 0.97 6.56 1.89
CA ASN A 10 1.71 7.15 3.02
C ASN A 10 0.84 7.95 4.00
N GLY A 11 -0.32 7.42 4.33
CA GLY A 11 -1.22 8.03 5.31
C GLY A 11 -2.30 8.93 4.74
N THR A 12 -2.31 9.18 3.43
CA THR A 12 -3.34 9.98 2.78
C THR A 12 -3.95 9.24 1.60
N PHE A 13 -5.16 9.65 1.23
CA PHE A 13 -5.81 9.08 0.04
C PHE A 13 -5.63 10.07 -1.12
N VAL A 14 -5.11 9.56 -2.22
CA VAL A 14 -4.88 10.36 -3.44
C VAL A 14 -5.67 9.75 -4.60
N PRO A 15 -6.06 10.56 -5.60
CA PRO A 15 -6.65 10.01 -6.82
C PRO A 15 -5.71 8.99 -7.46
N GLU A 16 -6.25 7.89 -7.99
CA GLU A 16 -5.39 6.83 -8.52
C GLU A 16 -4.44 7.31 -9.63
N ALA A 17 -4.84 8.31 -10.42
CA ALA A 17 -3.99 8.88 -11.45
C ALA A 17 -2.78 9.64 -10.87
N GLU A 18 -2.83 10.03 -9.61
CA GLU A 18 -1.77 10.75 -8.92
C GLU A 18 -0.93 9.83 -8.02
N ALA A 19 -1.28 8.55 -7.92
CA ALA A 19 -0.55 7.60 -7.11
C ALA A 19 0.72 7.19 -7.86
N ARG A 20 1.85 7.75 -7.44
CA ARG A 20 3.14 7.59 -8.11
C ARG A 20 4.23 7.33 -7.10
N ILE A 21 5.27 6.63 -7.53
CA ILE A 21 6.48 6.44 -6.75
C ILE A 21 7.66 7.09 -7.48
N SER A 22 8.69 7.46 -6.71
CA SER A 22 9.91 8.02 -7.28
C SER A 22 10.66 6.97 -8.11
N ILE A 23 11.33 7.41 -9.18
CA ILE A 23 12.27 6.56 -9.91
C ILE A 23 13.49 6.17 -9.06
N TYR A 24 13.72 6.87 -7.95
CA TYR A 24 14.81 6.57 -7.01
C TYR A 24 14.36 5.70 -5.84
N ASP A 25 13.11 5.23 -5.87
CA ASP A 25 12.64 4.29 -4.86
C ASP A 25 13.37 2.95 -5.00
N SER A 26 13.81 2.40 -3.89
CA SER A 26 14.56 1.14 -3.89
C SER A 26 13.73 -0.03 -4.43
N ALA A 27 12.41 0.05 -4.34
CA ALA A 27 11.53 -0.95 -4.93
C ALA A 27 11.69 -1.01 -6.45
N LEU A 28 11.73 0.15 -7.10
CA LEU A 28 11.92 0.24 -8.54
C LEU A 28 13.34 -0.13 -8.94
N MET A 29 14.33 0.38 -8.19
CA MET A 29 15.74 0.19 -8.54
C MET A 29 16.23 -1.24 -8.28
N PHE A 30 15.79 -1.86 -7.19
CA PHE A 30 16.36 -3.12 -6.70
C PHE A 30 15.31 -4.17 -6.33
N GLY A 31 14.04 -3.87 -6.45
CA GLY A 31 13.00 -4.78 -5.97
C GLY A 31 12.95 -4.88 -4.45
N ASP A 32 13.48 -3.89 -3.73
CA ASP A 32 13.57 -3.89 -2.26
C ASP A 32 12.23 -3.51 -1.65
N MET A 33 11.30 -4.44 -1.71
CA MET A 33 9.93 -4.23 -1.23
C MET A 33 9.28 -5.57 -0.89
N VAL A 34 8.17 -5.50 -0.18
CA VAL A 34 7.25 -6.62 0.01
C VAL A 34 5.87 -6.22 -0.46
N PHE A 35 5.09 -7.19 -0.93
CA PHE A 35 3.73 -6.93 -1.33
C PHE A 35 2.83 -8.11 -1.02
N GLU A 36 1.55 -7.84 -0.92
CA GLU A 36 0.50 -8.85 -0.82
C GLU A 36 -0.66 -8.44 -1.70
N MET A 37 -1.41 -9.43 -2.14
CA MET A 37 -2.61 -9.20 -2.92
C MET A 37 -3.71 -10.11 -2.40
N THR A 38 -4.85 -9.52 -2.11
CA THR A 38 -6.02 -10.25 -1.64
C THR A 38 -7.20 -10.01 -2.56
N ARG A 39 -8.18 -10.85 -2.48
CA ARG A 39 -9.44 -10.61 -3.16
C ARG A 39 -10.61 -10.82 -2.21
N SER A 40 -11.75 -10.22 -2.55
CA SER A 40 -12.98 -10.46 -1.81
C SER A 40 -13.77 -11.63 -2.40
N PHE A 41 -14.62 -12.19 -1.55
CA PHE A 41 -15.72 -13.05 -1.92
C PHE A 41 -16.94 -12.52 -1.17
N ASN A 42 -18.00 -12.20 -1.88
CA ASN A 42 -19.18 -11.57 -1.29
C ASN A 42 -18.82 -10.26 -0.56
N LYS A 43 -17.92 -9.46 -1.18
CA LYS A 43 -17.43 -8.18 -0.64
C LYS A 43 -16.59 -8.31 0.63
N LYS A 44 -16.25 -9.52 1.06
CA LYS A 44 -15.37 -9.74 2.21
C LYS A 44 -14.00 -10.21 1.74
N GLN A 45 -12.95 -9.54 2.18
CA GLN A 45 -11.58 -9.93 1.83
C GLN A 45 -11.26 -11.31 2.41
N PHE A 46 -10.75 -12.17 1.55
CA PHE A 46 -10.41 -13.54 1.95
C PHE A 46 -9.04 -13.55 2.63
N LYS A 47 -9.03 -13.90 3.91
CA LYS A 47 -7.80 -14.06 4.71
C LYS A 47 -6.90 -12.82 4.70
N LEU A 48 -7.50 -11.63 4.77
CA LEU A 48 -6.72 -10.40 4.81
C LEU A 48 -5.71 -10.39 5.93
N ARG A 49 -6.11 -10.80 7.14
CA ARG A 49 -5.22 -10.80 8.30
C ARG A 49 -4.01 -11.69 8.08
N GLU A 50 -4.20 -12.89 7.56
CA GLU A 50 -3.13 -13.84 7.27
C GLU A 50 -2.16 -13.29 6.22
N HIS A 51 -2.69 -12.62 5.20
CA HIS A 51 -1.85 -11.92 4.21
C HIS A 51 -1.03 -10.80 4.86
N LEU A 52 -1.63 -10.03 5.76
CA LEU A 52 -0.92 -8.97 6.47
C LEU A 52 0.15 -9.53 7.39
N GLU A 53 -0.11 -10.65 8.06
CA GLU A 53 0.89 -11.32 8.89
C GLU A 53 2.10 -11.72 8.05
N ARG A 54 1.87 -12.28 6.87
CA ARG A 54 2.96 -12.63 5.95
C ARG A 54 3.70 -11.40 5.45
N LEU A 55 2.99 -10.32 5.16
CA LEU A 55 3.59 -9.04 4.76
C LEU A 55 4.56 -8.55 5.85
N TYR A 56 4.13 -8.59 7.10
CA TYR A 56 4.94 -8.11 8.22
C TYR A 56 6.12 -9.03 8.54
N VAL A 57 6.00 -10.34 8.27
CA VAL A 57 7.14 -11.24 8.32
C VAL A 57 8.19 -10.81 7.28
N GLY A 58 7.77 -10.50 6.06
CA GLY A 58 8.65 -9.99 5.02
C GLY A 58 9.31 -8.66 5.40
N ILE A 59 8.55 -7.74 5.97
CA ILE A 59 9.07 -6.45 6.46
C ILE A 59 10.17 -6.68 7.48
N LYS A 60 9.96 -7.62 8.39
CA LYS A 60 10.94 -7.97 9.43
C LYS A 60 12.20 -8.61 8.83
N ILE A 61 12.02 -9.54 7.89
CA ILE A 61 13.15 -10.22 7.24
C ILE A 61 14.02 -9.23 6.48
N LEU A 62 13.40 -8.33 5.73
CA LEU A 62 14.11 -7.30 4.97
C LEU A 62 14.56 -6.12 5.83
N ARG A 63 14.15 -6.09 7.09
CA ARG A 63 14.46 -5.00 8.03
C ARG A 63 14.03 -3.63 7.50
N ILE A 64 12.86 -3.58 6.89
CA ILE A 64 12.26 -2.31 6.48
C ILE A 64 11.77 -1.60 7.75
N PRO A 65 12.21 -0.37 8.03
CA PRO A 65 11.90 0.29 9.30
C PRO A 65 10.52 0.94 9.31
N LEU A 66 9.49 0.14 9.05
CA LEU A 66 8.10 0.59 9.05
C LEU A 66 7.59 0.69 10.48
N LYS A 67 7.06 1.87 10.85
CA LYS A 67 6.49 2.09 12.19
C LYS A 67 5.02 1.72 12.27
N MET A 68 4.34 1.68 11.14
CA MET A 68 2.92 1.34 11.06
C MET A 68 2.68 -0.08 11.57
N SER A 69 1.78 -0.24 12.54
CA SER A 69 1.44 -1.55 13.07
C SER A 69 0.57 -2.34 12.10
N ILE A 70 0.49 -3.65 12.30
CA ILE A 70 -0.38 -4.50 11.47
C ILE A 70 -1.85 -4.10 11.64
N GLU A 71 -2.26 -3.67 12.84
CA GLU A 71 -3.62 -3.21 13.10
C GLU A 71 -3.91 -1.92 12.32
N GLU A 72 -2.96 -0.99 12.29
CA GLU A 72 -3.08 0.23 11.49
C GLU A 72 -3.14 -0.08 10.00
N MET A 73 -2.35 -1.04 9.55
CA MET A 73 -2.35 -1.48 8.15
C MET A 73 -3.72 -2.09 7.77
N GLU A 74 -4.25 -2.94 8.64
CA GLU A 74 -5.55 -3.56 8.43
C GLU A 74 -6.65 -2.51 8.34
N LYS A 75 -6.62 -1.52 9.23
CA LYS A 75 -7.55 -0.39 9.21
C LYS A 75 -7.45 0.38 7.89
N ALA A 76 -6.24 0.68 7.45
CA ALA A 76 -6.01 1.38 6.19
C ALA A 76 -6.55 0.59 4.99
N CYS A 77 -6.42 -0.74 5.02
CA CYS A 77 -7.00 -1.61 3.99
C CYS A 77 -8.52 -1.48 3.94
N HIS A 78 -9.17 -1.56 5.08
CA HIS A 78 -10.62 -1.43 5.16
C HIS A 78 -11.11 -0.05 4.73
N GLU A 79 -10.40 1.00 5.11
CA GLU A 79 -10.73 2.37 4.70
C GLU A 79 -10.58 2.53 3.18
N THR A 80 -9.54 1.93 2.59
CA THR A 80 -9.34 1.97 1.14
C THR A 80 -10.48 1.28 0.41
N ILE A 81 -10.90 0.12 0.89
CA ILE A 81 -12.03 -0.61 0.32
C ILE A 81 -13.30 0.23 0.41
N GLU A 82 -13.58 0.76 1.60
CA GLU A 82 -14.80 1.53 1.86
C GLU A 82 -14.90 2.76 0.95
N LYS A 83 -13.80 3.50 0.81
CA LYS A 83 -13.76 4.69 -0.03
C LYS A 83 -13.95 4.39 -1.51
N ASN A 84 -13.61 3.19 -1.95
CA ASN A 84 -13.69 2.81 -3.36
C ASN A 84 -14.96 2.03 -3.70
N ASP A 85 -15.65 1.48 -2.72
CA ASP A 85 -16.79 0.61 -2.96
C ASP A 85 -17.90 1.28 -3.77
N THR A 86 -18.08 2.60 -3.61
CA THR A 86 -19.09 3.37 -4.34
C THR A 86 -18.86 3.40 -5.85
N PHE A 87 -17.64 3.10 -6.31
CA PHE A 87 -17.29 3.10 -7.74
C PHE A 87 -17.43 1.73 -8.39
N PHE A 88 -17.91 0.75 -7.65
CA PHE A 88 -18.10 -0.62 -8.11
C PHE A 88 -19.57 -1.02 -8.03
N ASP A 89 -19.97 -1.95 -8.88
CA ASP A 89 -21.32 -2.52 -8.84
C ASP A 89 -21.46 -3.46 -7.65
N THR A 90 -22.70 -3.69 -7.23
CA THR A 90 -23.00 -4.56 -6.08
C THR A 90 -22.51 -5.99 -6.27
N ASN A 91 -22.37 -6.44 -7.52
CA ASN A 91 -21.90 -7.78 -7.83
C ASN A 91 -20.40 -7.87 -8.06
N ASP A 92 -19.70 -6.74 -8.05
CA ASP A 92 -18.25 -6.71 -8.23
C ASP A 92 -17.54 -7.16 -6.97
N GLU A 93 -16.42 -7.85 -7.17
CA GLU A 93 -15.51 -8.16 -6.09
C GLU A 93 -14.32 -7.19 -6.13
N HIS A 94 -13.63 -7.07 -5.00
CA HIS A 94 -12.46 -6.19 -4.88
C HIS A 94 -11.18 -6.99 -4.81
N ARG A 95 -10.19 -6.55 -5.56
CA ARG A 95 -8.81 -7.00 -5.43
C ARG A 95 -8.02 -5.89 -4.73
N LEU A 96 -7.34 -6.26 -3.68
CA LEU A 96 -6.58 -5.32 -2.87
C LEU A 96 -5.09 -5.62 -3.04
N MET A 97 -4.31 -4.61 -3.39
CA MET A 97 -2.86 -4.72 -3.52
C MET A 97 -2.19 -3.84 -2.48
N ILE A 98 -1.32 -4.43 -1.68
CA ILE A 98 -0.63 -3.74 -0.58
C ILE A 98 0.86 -3.81 -0.85
N ASN A 99 1.51 -2.65 -0.94
CA ASN A 99 2.94 -2.57 -1.22
C ASN A 99 3.64 -1.81 -0.09
N VAL A 100 4.77 -2.33 0.35
CA VAL A 100 5.65 -1.64 1.30
C VAL A 100 7.06 -1.67 0.74
N SER A 101 7.63 -0.51 0.50
CA SER A 101 8.98 -0.33 -0.01
C SER A 101 9.90 0.15 1.11
N ARG A 102 11.21 -0.07 0.97
CA ARG A 102 12.19 0.59 1.85
C ARG A 102 12.24 2.09 1.59
N GLY A 103 11.80 2.54 0.42
CA GLY A 103 11.82 3.94 0.03
C GLY A 103 13.10 4.34 -0.71
N PRO A 104 13.29 5.65 -0.91
CA PRO A 104 14.48 6.16 -1.58
C PRO A 104 15.75 5.84 -0.79
N LEU A 105 16.84 5.56 -1.50
CA LEU A 105 18.14 5.36 -0.87
C LEU A 105 18.61 6.63 -0.18
N GLY A 106 19.40 6.46 0.90
CA GLY A 106 19.91 7.59 1.69
C GLY A 106 20.71 8.61 0.89
N ILE A 107 21.39 8.17 -0.18
CA ILE A 107 22.15 9.08 -1.05
C ILE A 107 21.24 10.07 -1.81
N TYR A 108 19.96 9.74 -1.94
CA TYR A 108 18.98 10.61 -2.60
C TYR A 108 18.16 11.43 -1.60
N ALA A 109 18.45 11.30 -0.29
CA ALA A 109 17.70 12.01 0.74
C ALA A 109 17.61 13.53 0.53
N PRO A 110 18.68 14.21 0.03
CA PRO A 110 18.60 15.65 -0.20
C PRO A 110 17.60 16.08 -1.27
N ILE A 111 17.14 15.16 -2.12
CA ILE A 111 16.14 15.43 -3.17
C ILE A 111 14.75 15.50 -2.53
N TYR A 112 14.58 14.86 -1.39
CA TYR A 112 13.31 14.81 -0.66
C TYR A 112 13.42 15.70 0.56
N GLU A 113 12.59 16.71 0.63
CA GLU A 113 12.64 17.73 1.70
C GLU A 113 12.14 17.23 3.06
N VAL A 114 11.67 16.00 3.13
CA VAL A 114 11.05 15.42 4.34
C VAL A 114 11.64 14.05 4.62
N GLU A 115 11.90 13.75 5.90
CA GLU A 115 12.17 12.37 6.30
C GLU A 115 10.97 11.52 5.90
N THR A 116 11.22 10.58 5.02
CA THR A 116 10.15 9.71 4.54
C THR A 116 10.15 8.41 5.33
N GLU A 117 9.03 8.11 5.96
CA GLU A 117 8.74 6.75 6.40
C GLU A 117 8.76 5.84 5.18
N PRO A 118 9.03 4.53 5.36
CA PRO A 118 8.94 3.59 4.24
C PRO A 118 7.59 3.73 3.52
N PRO A 119 7.61 3.93 2.20
CA PRO A 119 6.38 4.14 1.44
C PRO A 119 5.43 2.94 1.50
N VAL A 120 4.17 3.24 1.79
CA VAL A 120 3.08 2.26 1.81
C VAL A 120 2.02 2.71 0.81
N SER A 121 1.61 1.80 -0.08
CA SER A 121 0.48 2.04 -0.95
C SER A 121 -0.52 0.89 -0.88
N ILE A 122 -1.79 1.24 -0.91
CA ILE A 122 -2.89 0.26 -0.90
C ILE A 122 -3.87 0.67 -1.99
N ALA A 123 -4.04 -0.20 -2.96
CA ALA A 123 -4.90 0.03 -4.11
C ALA A 123 -5.88 -1.11 -4.36
#